data_0a8d2cba21d882e64dc365c0f7aa52f5
#
_entry.id   0a8d2cba21d882e64dc365c0f7aa52f5
#
_cell.length_a   1.000
_cell.length_b   1.000
_cell.length_c   1.000
_cell.angle_alpha   90.00
_cell.angle_beta   90.00
_cell.angle_gamma   90.00
#
_symmetry.space_group_name_H-M   'P 1'
#
loop_
_entity.id
_entity.type
_entity.pdbx_description
1 polymer ?
#
loop_
_entity_poly.entity_id
_entity_poly.type
_entity_poly.pdbx_seq_one_letter_code
_entity_poly.pdbx_strand_id
1 'polypeptide(L)'
;MNLSVAAQKPGHEPGYPVSASPTRASFTRAQPVSSISSLLAIVLLWAAIYLAGMFTPALLDDVDTVHAEAAREMVLTHDWVTLHTNGIRYLEKAPLPYWTVAVSYVLFGATDWSTRLPLVLAVLALLLVTYKIGKQSYGETGGFYSAVVLATAVGPYIFTRFQIPDVIVGLWLTLGAYFFLRSLEEDPPSRLTCWGFAATCALNVLTKGLIGLIFPVAAVGLYLLLTGNLRHLLRLRLLSSTLVFLLLAAPWHILAALRNPSQGAVRGFLWFYFVNEHFLRYVNKRVPPGYDTVPLLIFWGLLLVWLVPWSVFLPQAIREVPMKWSQLRSGLDARLRANLFFALWALVIVAFFSFSTRQEYYTIPAVPALALLVGGWLAKESDAAADSSARRAGRISSAILLAIAAAGFVVGVILLMSSRAPAPGTDLADLLKKNPQDYDLALGHFLDLTPQALGAFRAPLLGTVISLLLGSGLNWILRRRGRPGQGNVVLALMMVGLLAYVHSAFVTFSPILSSHQLALAIQRRYRPGDVIVVDGEYHEASTLNFYTGIPLGVLHEPSGNLWYGSKFPDAPHVFETESSLAVLWSGPAEVFLWTTQENPKELRGAEKYELARSGRKFIFSNRRIE
;
A
#
# COMPACT_ATOMS: atom_id res chain seq x y z
N MET A 1 23.35 82.67 41.39
CA MET A 1 23.00 83.89 40.69
C MET A 1 21.80 83.58 39.76
N ASN A 2 20.67 84.20 40.12
CA ASN A 2 19.39 84.09 39.45
C ASN A 2 19.44 84.48 37.99
N LEU A 3 18.58 83.87 37.12
CA LEU A 3 17.63 84.63 36.32
C LEU A 3 16.63 83.69 35.63
N SER A 4 15.38 83.87 35.98
CA SER A 4 14.16 83.39 35.36
C SER A 4 13.92 84.05 34.01
N VAL A 5 13.36 83.29 33.02
CA VAL A 5 12.62 83.90 31.91
C VAL A 5 11.37 83.08 31.62
N ALA A 6 10.32 83.80 31.44
CA ALA A 6 8.89 83.50 31.42
C ALA A 6 8.41 82.67 30.22
N ALA A 7 7.28 81.98 30.45
CA ALA A 7 6.44 81.33 29.47
C ALA A 7 5.76 82.27 28.47
N GLN A 8 5.77 81.96 27.18
CA GLN A 8 4.86 82.47 26.18
C GLN A 8 4.03 81.32 25.58
N LYS A 9 2.70 81.44 25.65
CA LYS A 9 1.71 80.64 24.94
C LYS A 9 1.68 81.06 23.46
N PRO A 10 1.63 80.09 22.51
CA PRO A 10 1.15 80.41 21.17
C PRO A 10 -0.29 79.93 20.95
N GLY A 11 -0.95 80.66 20.09
CA GLY A 11 -2.35 80.73 19.80
C GLY A 11 -2.97 79.53 19.06
N HIS A 12 -4.29 79.60 19.02
CA HIS A 12 -5.21 78.75 18.29
C HIS A 12 -4.96 78.76 16.78
N GLU A 13 -4.75 77.56 16.15
CA GLU A 13 -4.98 77.38 14.74
C GLU A 13 -6.25 76.56 14.49
N PRO A 14 -6.96 76.77 13.36
CA PRO A 14 -8.26 76.13 13.10
C PRO A 14 -8.14 74.70 12.64
N GLY A 15 -8.99 73.81 13.20
CA GLY A 15 -9.01 72.36 12.92
C GLY A 15 -9.41 72.05 11.48
N TYR A 16 -8.58 71.15 10.85
CA TYR A 16 -8.94 70.42 9.64
C TYR A 16 -9.79 69.22 10.01
N PRO A 17 -10.80 68.82 9.19
CA PRO A 17 -11.60 67.65 9.48
C PRO A 17 -10.75 66.36 9.33
N VAL A 18 -10.71 65.52 10.38
CA VAL A 18 -10.11 64.19 10.41
C VAL A 18 -10.88 63.33 9.44
N SER A 19 -10.24 62.96 8.33
CA SER A 19 -10.75 61.94 7.41
C SER A 19 -10.91 60.61 8.15
N ALA A 20 -12.14 60.07 8.13
CA ALA A 20 -12.43 58.74 8.68
C ALA A 20 -11.52 57.66 8.03
N SER A 21 -10.71 57.02 8.85
CA SER A 21 -9.92 55.85 8.46
C SER A 21 -10.87 54.78 7.94
N PRO A 22 -10.56 54.11 6.80
CA PRO A 22 -11.38 53.01 6.35
C PRO A 22 -11.29 51.89 7.39
N THR A 23 -12.44 51.46 7.88
CA THR A 23 -12.63 50.30 8.75
C THR A 23 -11.86 49.10 8.15
N ARG A 24 -10.75 48.72 8.79
CA ARG A 24 -10.05 47.46 8.49
C ARG A 24 -11.06 46.35 8.72
N ALA A 25 -11.55 45.78 7.62
CA ALA A 25 -12.24 44.49 7.66
C ALA A 25 -11.32 43.50 8.39
N SER A 26 -11.69 43.13 9.59
CA SER A 26 -11.04 42.07 10.34
C SER A 26 -11.27 40.77 9.59
N PHE A 27 -10.31 40.41 8.73
CA PHE A 27 -10.22 39.04 8.25
C PHE A 27 -10.01 38.17 9.49
N THR A 28 -11.04 37.46 9.89
CA THR A 28 -10.97 36.40 10.88
C THR A 28 -9.91 35.40 10.38
N ARG A 29 -8.71 35.53 10.92
CA ARG A 29 -7.67 34.47 10.78
C ARG A 29 -8.33 33.19 11.29
N ALA A 30 -8.48 32.20 10.42
CA ALA A 30 -8.94 30.89 10.84
C ALA A 30 -8.10 30.48 12.07
N GLN A 31 -8.76 30.17 13.17
CA GLN A 31 -8.05 29.74 14.37
C GLN A 31 -7.18 28.52 14.00
N PRO A 32 -5.93 28.44 14.47
CA PRO A 32 -5.10 27.28 14.20
C PRO A 32 -5.81 26.04 14.72
N VAL A 33 -5.98 25.04 13.86
CA VAL A 33 -6.56 23.74 14.23
C VAL A 33 -5.76 23.21 15.41
N SER A 34 -6.42 22.79 16.49
CA SER A 34 -5.69 22.23 17.63
C SER A 34 -5.10 20.86 17.27
N SER A 35 -3.95 20.50 17.85
CA SER A 35 -3.33 19.19 17.60
C SER A 35 -4.26 18.03 17.92
N ILE A 36 -5.14 18.18 18.92
CA ILE A 36 -6.13 17.17 19.31
C ILE A 36 -7.16 16.97 18.21
N SER A 37 -7.69 18.06 17.64
CA SER A 37 -8.68 17.98 16.56
C SER A 37 -8.07 17.40 15.27
N SER A 38 -6.81 17.72 14.96
CA SER A 38 -6.08 17.11 13.84
C SER A 38 -5.95 15.58 14.02
N LEU A 39 -5.49 15.14 15.19
CA LEU A 39 -5.32 13.72 15.50
C LEU A 39 -6.66 12.97 15.45
N LEU A 40 -7.69 13.54 16.07
CA LEU A 40 -9.04 12.95 16.04
C LEU A 40 -9.56 12.81 14.60
N ALA A 41 -9.43 13.85 13.78
CA ALA A 41 -9.84 13.80 12.38
C ALA A 41 -9.07 12.75 11.57
N ILE A 42 -7.75 12.59 11.81
CA ILE A 42 -6.93 11.57 11.16
C ILE A 42 -7.40 10.16 11.58
N VAL A 43 -7.66 9.93 12.86
CA VAL A 43 -8.15 8.64 13.37
C VAL A 43 -9.54 8.31 12.82
N LEU A 44 -10.45 9.29 12.77
CA LEU A 44 -11.77 9.10 12.19
C LEU A 44 -11.70 8.80 10.69
N LEU A 45 -10.83 9.49 9.97
CA LEU A 45 -10.60 9.26 8.54
C LEU A 45 -10.02 7.86 8.29
N TRP A 46 -9.03 7.45 9.09
CA TRP A 46 -8.49 6.09 9.06
C TRP A 46 -9.57 5.04 9.35
N ALA A 47 -10.38 5.25 10.38
CA ALA A 47 -11.44 4.31 10.74
C ALA A 47 -12.49 4.19 9.62
N ALA A 48 -12.90 5.30 9.00
CA ALA A 48 -13.87 5.31 7.92
C ALA A 48 -13.36 4.61 6.64
N ILE A 49 -12.06 4.73 6.34
CA ILE A 49 -11.49 4.20 5.08
C ILE A 49 -10.91 2.79 5.27
N TYR A 50 -10.07 2.60 6.29
CA TYR A 50 -9.26 1.39 6.44
C TYR A 50 -9.86 0.37 7.40
N LEU A 51 -10.32 0.81 8.57
CA LEU A 51 -10.90 -0.08 9.58
C LEU A 51 -12.26 -0.63 9.11
N ALA A 52 -13.15 0.21 8.59
CA ALA A 52 -14.44 -0.22 8.08
C ALA A 52 -14.32 -1.24 6.93
N GLY A 53 -13.35 -1.05 6.03
CA GLY A 53 -13.12 -1.94 4.89
C GLY A 53 -12.36 -3.23 5.20
N MET A 54 -11.95 -3.48 6.44
CA MET A 54 -11.13 -4.65 6.79
C MET A 54 -11.96 -5.95 6.86
N PHE A 55 -13.28 -5.87 7.05
CA PHE A 55 -14.15 -7.02 7.25
C PHE A 55 -14.61 -7.69 5.95
N THR A 56 -14.50 -7.01 4.82
CA THR A 56 -14.92 -7.50 3.50
C THR A 56 -13.92 -7.03 2.42
N PRO A 57 -13.88 -7.72 1.26
CA PRO A 57 -14.43 -9.05 0.95
C PRO A 57 -13.70 -10.16 1.72
N ALA A 58 -14.06 -11.43 1.46
CA ALA A 58 -13.25 -12.59 1.86
C ALA A 58 -11.81 -12.46 1.35
N LEU A 59 -10.84 -13.18 1.96
CA LEU A 59 -9.46 -13.20 1.48
C LEU A 59 -9.41 -13.75 0.04
N LEU A 60 -8.46 -13.25 -0.72
CA LEU A 60 -8.25 -13.59 -2.12
C LEU A 60 -7.21 -14.70 -2.25
N ASP A 61 -7.28 -15.44 -3.34
CA ASP A 61 -6.24 -16.39 -3.73
C ASP A 61 -4.90 -15.66 -3.94
N ASP A 62 -3.79 -16.35 -3.87
CA ASP A 62 -2.41 -15.88 -3.98
C ASP A 62 -2.03 -14.87 -2.87
N VAL A 63 -2.09 -13.58 -3.16
CA VAL A 63 -1.50 -12.51 -2.34
C VAL A 63 -2.05 -12.41 -0.92
N ASP A 64 -3.28 -12.87 -0.66
CA ASP A 64 -3.84 -12.85 0.70
C ASP A 64 -3.60 -14.18 1.39
N THR A 65 -4.10 -15.27 0.81
CA THR A 65 -4.19 -16.54 1.53
C THR A 65 -2.90 -17.34 1.57
N VAL A 66 -1.98 -17.17 0.60
CA VAL A 66 -0.62 -17.73 0.74
C VAL A 66 0.09 -17.13 1.95
N HIS A 67 -0.05 -15.81 2.14
CA HIS A 67 0.56 -15.13 3.29
C HIS A 67 -0.18 -15.42 4.61
N ALA A 68 -1.51 -15.47 4.56
CA ALA A 68 -2.35 -15.81 5.71
C ALA A 68 -2.09 -17.24 6.19
N GLU A 69 -1.99 -18.19 5.25
CA GLU A 69 -1.67 -19.59 5.53
C GLU A 69 -0.28 -19.75 6.14
N ALA A 70 0.73 -19.07 5.60
CA ALA A 70 2.06 -19.11 6.18
C ALA A 70 2.08 -18.60 7.63
N ALA A 71 1.28 -17.59 7.97
CA ALA A 71 1.12 -17.15 9.36
C ALA A 71 0.31 -18.14 10.21
N ARG A 72 -0.69 -18.81 9.63
CA ARG A 72 -1.50 -19.84 10.31
C ARG A 72 -0.64 -21.07 10.63
N GLU A 73 0.11 -21.57 9.66
CA GLU A 73 1.03 -22.71 9.88
C GLU A 73 2.09 -22.39 10.92
N MET A 74 2.61 -21.16 10.95
CA MET A 74 3.54 -20.71 11.98
C MET A 74 2.96 -20.89 13.40
N VAL A 75 1.68 -20.56 13.60
CA VAL A 75 1.00 -20.75 14.89
C VAL A 75 0.77 -22.23 15.18
N LEU A 76 0.36 -23.03 14.20
CA LEU A 76 0.05 -24.44 14.37
C LEU A 76 1.30 -25.30 14.64
N THR A 77 2.39 -25.01 13.93
CA THR A 77 3.65 -25.76 14.04
C THR A 77 4.60 -25.22 15.11
N HIS A 78 4.30 -24.03 15.66
CA HIS A 78 5.18 -23.28 16.55
C HIS A 78 6.57 -22.95 15.92
N ASP A 79 6.69 -23.00 14.59
CA ASP A 79 7.91 -22.58 13.89
C ASP A 79 7.84 -21.10 13.49
N TRP A 80 8.43 -20.23 14.30
CA TRP A 80 8.51 -18.78 14.06
C TRP A 80 9.72 -18.36 13.22
N VAL A 81 10.49 -19.32 12.73
CA VAL A 81 11.73 -19.08 11.96
C VAL A 81 11.53 -19.39 10.48
N THR A 82 11.10 -20.61 10.16
CA THR A 82 10.86 -21.05 8.80
C THR A 82 9.39 -20.91 8.47
N LEU A 83 9.07 -20.13 7.45
CA LEU A 83 7.71 -20.03 6.93
C LEU A 83 7.37 -21.30 6.16
N HIS A 84 6.13 -21.75 6.29
CA HIS A 84 5.58 -22.86 5.52
C HIS A 84 4.24 -22.44 4.91
N THR A 85 3.88 -23.03 3.79
CA THR A 85 2.55 -22.93 3.19
C THR A 85 2.23 -24.27 2.53
N ASN A 86 1.06 -24.81 2.83
CA ASN A 86 0.69 -26.19 2.49
C ASN A 86 1.74 -27.24 2.96
N GLY A 87 2.34 -27.01 4.12
CA GLY A 87 3.43 -27.82 4.69
C GLY A 87 4.79 -27.65 4.01
N ILE A 88 4.88 -26.95 2.89
CA ILE A 88 6.11 -26.71 2.13
C ILE A 88 6.83 -25.47 2.63
N ARG A 89 8.17 -25.51 2.74
CA ARG A 89 8.99 -24.34 3.12
C ARG A 89 8.80 -23.18 2.16
N TYR A 90 8.52 -22.00 2.73
CA TYR A 90 8.29 -20.76 2.00
C TYR A 90 9.40 -19.75 2.31
N LEU A 91 10.54 -19.86 1.62
CA LEU A 91 11.79 -19.19 1.98
C LEU A 91 12.01 -17.83 1.29
N GLU A 92 11.09 -17.37 0.49
CA GLU A 92 11.27 -16.16 -0.34
C GLU A 92 10.94 -14.84 0.38
N LYS A 93 10.41 -14.88 1.59
CA LYS A 93 9.89 -13.70 2.30
C LYS A 93 10.56 -13.46 3.65
N ALA A 94 10.60 -12.20 4.05
CA ALA A 94 11.04 -11.78 5.37
C ALA A 94 9.92 -11.96 6.42
N PRO A 95 10.24 -12.15 7.72
CA PRO A 95 9.30 -12.72 8.69
C PRO A 95 8.33 -11.72 9.33
N LEU A 96 8.68 -10.43 9.42
CA LEU A 96 7.95 -9.49 10.27
C LEU A 96 6.47 -9.33 9.92
N PRO A 97 6.04 -9.26 8.64
CA PRO A 97 4.63 -9.23 8.30
C PRO A 97 3.88 -10.47 8.79
N TYR A 98 4.49 -11.65 8.67
CA TYR A 98 3.91 -12.92 9.12
C TYR A 98 3.84 -13.02 10.64
N TRP A 99 4.88 -12.58 11.34
CA TRP A 99 4.85 -12.53 12.81
C TRP A 99 3.70 -11.66 13.32
N THR A 100 3.45 -10.51 12.69
CA THR A 100 2.34 -9.64 13.11
C THR A 100 0.98 -10.27 12.87
N VAL A 101 0.81 -11.00 11.75
CA VAL A 101 -0.43 -11.74 11.45
C VAL A 101 -0.56 -12.95 12.39
N ALA A 102 0.52 -13.70 12.62
CA ALA A 102 0.50 -14.84 13.55
C ALA A 102 0.15 -14.42 14.98
N VAL A 103 0.68 -13.28 15.47
CA VAL A 103 0.28 -12.70 16.77
C VAL A 103 -1.21 -12.35 16.77
N SER A 104 -1.72 -11.76 15.68
CA SER A 104 -3.15 -11.48 15.54
C SER A 104 -3.98 -12.77 15.61
N TYR A 105 -3.51 -13.86 15.02
CA TYR A 105 -4.19 -15.16 15.08
C TYR A 105 -4.17 -15.80 16.46
N VAL A 106 -3.08 -15.67 17.20
CA VAL A 106 -3.00 -16.12 18.60
C VAL A 106 -4.02 -15.40 19.47
N LEU A 107 -4.26 -14.11 19.20
CA LEU A 107 -5.18 -13.27 20.01
C LEU A 107 -6.64 -13.40 19.58
N PHE A 108 -6.92 -13.56 18.30
CA PHE A 108 -8.27 -13.40 17.75
C PHE A 108 -8.73 -14.58 16.88
N GLY A 109 -7.89 -15.60 16.68
CA GLY A 109 -8.14 -16.68 15.73
C GLY A 109 -7.85 -16.27 14.28
N ALA A 110 -7.71 -17.28 13.40
CA ALA A 110 -7.44 -17.07 11.97
C ALA A 110 -8.76 -16.76 11.24
N THR A 111 -8.96 -15.49 10.91
CA THR A 111 -10.13 -14.96 10.20
C THR A 111 -9.73 -13.88 9.20
N ASP A 112 -10.64 -13.48 8.32
CA ASP A 112 -10.38 -12.42 7.31
C ASP A 112 -9.91 -11.12 7.96
N TRP A 113 -10.62 -10.65 8.99
CA TRP A 113 -10.31 -9.39 9.63
C TRP A 113 -9.06 -9.45 10.50
N SER A 114 -8.81 -10.58 11.20
CA SER A 114 -7.59 -10.74 12.01
C SER A 114 -6.34 -10.85 11.16
N THR A 115 -6.45 -11.36 9.91
CA THR A 115 -5.40 -11.32 8.89
C THR A 115 -5.04 -9.89 8.52
N ARG A 116 -6.04 -9.03 8.30
CA ARG A 116 -5.87 -7.65 7.84
C ARG A 116 -5.52 -6.66 8.96
N LEU A 117 -5.86 -6.97 10.20
CA LEU A 117 -5.71 -6.07 11.35
C LEU A 117 -4.30 -5.48 11.49
N PRO A 118 -3.19 -6.26 11.43
CA PRO A 118 -1.85 -5.70 11.56
C PRO A 118 -1.52 -4.67 10.48
N LEU A 119 -1.93 -4.92 9.24
CA LEU A 119 -1.70 -3.99 8.14
C LEU A 119 -2.53 -2.70 8.30
N VAL A 120 -3.78 -2.81 8.75
CA VAL A 120 -4.67 -1.66 9.02
C VAL A 120 -4.11 -0.81 10.17
N LEU A 121 -3.56 -1.43 11.22
CA LEU A 121 -2.88 -0.71 12.31
C LEU A 121 -1.56 -0.07 11.84
N ALA A 122 -0.81 -0.71 10.96
CA ALA A 122 0.38 -0.13 10.35
C ALA A 122 0.05 1.15 9.55
N VAL A 123 -1.10 1.18 8.86
CA VAL A 123 -1.59 2.42 8.21
C VAL A 123 -1.84 3.52 9.22
N LEU A 124 -2.50 3.24 10.35
CA LEU A 124 -2.71 4.25 11.40
C LEU A 124 -1.38 4.81 11.88
N ALA A 125 -0.44 3.93 12.21
CA ALA A 125 0.90 4.35 12.63
C ALA A 125 1.59 5.21 11.57
N LEU A 126 1.51 4.81 10.30
CA LEU A 126 2.05 5.56 9.16
C LEU A 126 1.45 6.96 9.05
N LEU A 127 0.12 7.10 9.18
CA LEU A 127 -0.56 8.39 9.15
C LEU A 127 -0.14 9.30 10.32
N LEU A 128 -0.03 8.75 11.53
CA LEU A 128 0.39 9.48 12.71
C LEU A 128 1.85 9.96 12.63
N VAL A 129 2.75 9.11 12.11
CA VAL A 129 4.15 9.48 11.88
C VAL A 129 4.26 10.54 10.78
N THR A 130 3.50 10.39 9.69
CA THR A 130 3.44 11.38 8.60
C THR A 130 2.93 12.73 9.10
N TYR A 131 1.87 12.74 9.93
CA TYR A 131 1.41 13.96 10.61
C TYR A 131 2.51 14.59 11.46
N LYS A 132 3.22 13.78 12.27
CA LYS A 132 4.28 14.26 13.15
C LYS A 132 5.43 14.93 12.37
N ILE A 133 5.90 14.30 11.31
CA ILE A 133 6.95 14.85 10.43
C ILE A 133 6.46 16.12 9.75
N GLY A 134 5.27 16.07 9.16
CA GLY A 134 4.67 17.22 8.49
C GLY A 134 4.47 18.39 9.43
N LYS A 135 4.07 18.15 10.69
CA LYS A 135 3.96 19.18 11.73
C LYS A 135 5.31 19.78 12.09
N GLN A 136 6.36 18.96 12.23
CA GLN A 136 7.72 19.42 12.51
C GLN A 136 8.28 20.27 11.36
N SER A 137 8.00 19.88 10.11
CA SER A 137 8.56 20.52 8.91
C SER A 137 7.77 21.73 8.42
N TYR A 138 6.44 21.74 8.61
CA TYR A 138 5.52 22.70 7.98
C TYR A 138 4.49 23.32 8.93
N GLY A 139 4.55 22.99 10.22
CA GLY A 139 3.56 23.42 11.21
C GLY A 139 2.31 22.52 11.24
N GLU A 140 1.37 22.84 12.13
CA GLU A 140 0.18 22.02 12.40
C GLU A 140 -0.64 21.72 11.14
N THR A 141 -0.94 22.73 10.34
CA THR A 141 -1.71 22.63 9.10
C THR A 141 -0.99 21.73 8.08
N GLY A 142 0.35 21.85 7.99
CA GLY A 142 1.14 21.02 7.08
C GLY A 142 1.16 19.54 7.50
N GLY A 143 1.25 19.29 8.81
CA GLY A 143 1.14 17.93 9.35
C GLY A 143 -0.23 17.31 9.07
N PHE A 144 -1.29 18.04 9.34
CA PHE A 144 -2.66 17.61 9.07
C PHE A 144 -2.88 17.29 7.60
N TYR A 145 -2.52 18.20 6.69
CA TYR A 145 -2.71 17.95 5.25
C TYR A 145 -1.84 16.80 4.75
N SER A 146 -0.61 16.62 5.24
CA SER A 146 0.23 15.48 4.84
C SER A 146 -0.42 14.14 5.18
N ALA A 147 -0.99 14.02 6.38
CA ALA A 147 -1.70 12.81 6.79
C ALA A 147 -3.01 12.62 6.00
N VAL A 148 -3.77 13.69 5.74
CA VAL A 148 -5.01 13.65 4.94
C VAL A 148 -4.71 13.23 3.49
N VAL A 149 -3.69 13.80 2.87
CA VAL A 149 -3.23 13.41 1.51
C VAL A 149 -2.92 11.92 1.47
N LEU A 150 -2.14 11.44 2.43
CA LEU A 150 -1.76 10.02 2.48
C LEU A 150 -2.96 9.10 2.76
N ALA A 151 -3.83 9.47 3.71
CA ALA A 151 -4.99 8.67 4.09
C ALA A 151 -6.00 8.50 2.95
N THR A 152 -6.11 9.51 2.09
CA THR A 152 -7.13 9.57 1.03
C THR A 152 -6.56 9.36 -0.37
N ALA A 153 -5.26 9.07 -0.49
CA ALA A 153 -4.64 8.69 -1.75
C ALA A 153 -5.06 7.26 -2.16
N VAL A 154 -5.27 7.03 -3.46
CA VAL A 154 -5.78 5.76 -4.00
C VAL A 154 -4.83 4.59 -3.71
N GLY A 155 -3.51 4.78 -3.90
CA GLY A 155 -2.53 3.70 -3.79
C GLY A 155 -2.46 3.07 -2.39
N PRO A 156 -2.26 3.82 -1.30
CA PRO A 156 -2.28 3.28 0.06
C PRO A 156 -3.55 2.49 0.37
N TYR A 157 -4.71 2.95 -0.11
CA TYR A 157 -5.97 2.24 0.07
C TYR A 157 -5.97 0.89 -0.67
N ILE A 158 -5.70 0.88 -1.97
CA ILE A 158 -5.74 -0.35 -2.78
C ILE A 158 -4.77 -1.40 -2.21
N PHE A 159 -3.52 -1.02 -1.93
CA PHE A 159 -2.50 -1.96 -1.47
C PHE A 159 -2.53 -2.27 0.04
N THR A 160 -3.59 -1.85 0.73
CA THR A 160 -3.99 -2.38 2.05
C THR A 160 -5.18 -3.33 1.96
N ARG A 161 -5.73 -3.55 0.76
CA ARG A 161 -6.74 -4.59 0.52
C ARG A 161 -6.11 -5.96 0.27
N PHE A 162 -4.79 -5.96 -0.01
CA PHE A 162 -3.97 -7.14 -0.22
C PHE A 162 -2.91 -7.26 0.89
N GLN A 163 -2.50 -8.47 1.25
CA GLN A 163 -1.46 -8.72 2.25
C GLN A 163 -0.05 -8.42 1.71
N ILE A 164 0.14 -7.22 1.12
CA ILE A 164 1.40 -6.76 0.55
C ILE A 164 2.13 -5.89 1.58
N PRO A 165 3.42 -6.16 1.85
CA PRO A 165 4.17 -5.47 2.92
C PRO A 165 4.58 -4.03 2.60
N ASP A 166 4.32 -3.50 1.39
CA ASP A 166 4.85 -2.22 0.90
C ASP A 166 4.39 -1.01 1.71
N VAL A 167 3.20 -1.06 2.28
CA VAL A 167 2.72 -0.01 3.20
C VAL A 167 3.50 -0.05 4.52
N ILE A 168 3.86 -1.24 5.00
CA ILE A 168 4.70 -1.41 6.22
C ILE A 168 6.13 -0.92 5.93
N VAL A 169 6.67 -1.20 4.72
CA VAL A 169 7.93 -0.59 4.26
C VAL A 169 7.85 0.93 4.29
N GLY A 170 6.74 1.50 3.79
CA GLY A 170 6.45 2.93 3.86
C GLY A 170 6.45 3.47 5.29
N LEU A 171 5.89 2.73 6.26
CA LEU A 171 5.90 3.10 7.69
C LEU A 171 7.34 3.19 8.22
N TRP A 172 8.16 2.16 8.00
CA TRP A 172 9.54 2.17 8.49
C TRP A 172 10.40 3.24 7.83
N LEU A 173 10.22 3.49 6.53
CA LEU A 173 10.89 4.58 5.83
C LEU A 173 10.47 5.95 6.39
N THR A 174 9.18 6.14 6.65
CA THR A 174 8.66 7.38 7.23
C THR A 174 9.21 7.59 8.64
N LEU A 175 9.23 6.56 9.48
CA LEU A 175 9.80 6.65 10.81
C LEU A 175 11.33 6.87 10.78
N GLY A 176 12.03 6.23 9.84
CA GLY A 176 13.45 6.50 9.58
C GLY A 176 13.71 7.95 9.16
N ALA A 177 12.85 8.49 8.27
CA ALA A 177 12.90 9.90 7.89
C ALA A 177 12.71 10.85 9.08
N TYR A 178 11.80 10.53 10.00
CA TYR A 178 11.60 11.25 11.24
C TYR A 178 12.90 11.32 12.07
N PHE A 179 13.53 10.17 12.33
CA PHE A 179 14.75 10.12 13.11
C PHE A 179 15.92 10.81 12.41
N PHE A 180 16.05 10.66 11.10
CA PHE A 180 17.10 11.35 10.34
C PHE A 180 16.93 12.87 10.39
N LEU A 181 15.75 13.42 10.09
CA LEU A 181 15.50 14.86 10.12
C LEU A 181 15.73 15.41 11.54
N ARG A 182 15.30 14.67 12.57
CA ARG A 182 15.55 15.04 13.96
C ARG A 182 17.07 15.04 14.29
N SER A 183 17.85 14.11 13.74
CA SER A 183 19.30 14.10 13.93
C SER A 183 19.99 15.36 13.39
N LEU A 184 19.41 16.02 12.39
CA LEU A 184 19.93 17.27 11.83
C LEU A 184 19.62 18.49 12.72
N GLU A 185 18.72 18.37 13.67
CA GLU A 185 18.29 19.44 14.61
C GLU A 185 19.00 19.31 15.97
N GLU A 186 19.49 18.13 16.31
CA GLU A 186 20.18 17.85 17.58
C GLU A 186 21.70 18.02 17.42
N ASP A 187 22.36 18.62 18.41
CA ASP A 187 23.82 18.81 18.43
C ASP A 187 24.44 18.45 19.80
N PRO A 188 25.04 17.24 19.96
CA PRO A 188 25.06 16.11 19.04
C PRO A 188 23.74 15.33 19.03
N PRO A 189 23.46 14.53 17.98
CA PRO A 189 22.28 13.66 17.93
C PRO A 189 22.21 12.72 19.15
N SER A 190 21.02 12.60 19.72
CA SER A 190 20.78 11.73 20.88
C SER A 190 20.94 10.24 20.52
N ARG A 191 21.23 9.40 21.53
CA ARG A 191 21.28 7.94 21.29
C ARG A 191 19.96 7.41 20.75
N LEU A 192 18.85 7.87 21.32
CA LEU A 192 17.51 7.44 20.88
C LEU A 192 17.25 7.76 19.41
N THR A 193 17.67 8.94 18.95
CA THR A 193 17.53 9.34 17.54
C THR A 193 18.36 8.45 16.61
N CYS A 194 19.63 8.18 16.95
CA CYS A 194 20.51 7.33 16.14
C CYS A 194 20.07 5.87 16.14
N TRP A 195 19.76 5.31 17.32
CA TRP A 195 19.31 3.93 17.46
C TRP A 195 17.92 3.71 16.89
N GLY A 196 17.03 4.72 16.98
CA GLY A 196 15.72 4.69 16.36
C GLY A 196 15.82 4.58 14.82
N PHE A 197 16.72 5.34 14.20
CA PHE A 197 16.99 5.20 12.76
C PHE A 197 17.49 3.79 12.41
N ALA A 198 18.46 3.27 13.17
CA ALA A 198 19.00 1.93 12.95
C ALA A 198 17.93 0.83 13.14
N ALA A 199 17.10 0.97 14.18
CA ALA A 199 16.01 0.04 14.45
C ALA A 199 14.96 0.04 13.33
N THR A 200 14.61 1.21 12.77
CA THR A 200 13.69 1.27 11.62
C THR A 200 14.26 0.60 10.38
N CYS A 201 15.56 0.75 10.13
CA CYS A 201 16.24 0.01 9.05
C CYS A 201 16.18 -1.51 9.27
N ALA A 202 16.43 -1.97 10.49
CA ALA A 202 16.37 -3.40 10.84
C ALA A 202 14.97 -3.98 10.68
N LEU A 203 13.95 -3.30 11.21
CA LEU A 203 12.54 -3.71 11.06
C LEU A 203 12.10 -3.70 9.59
N ASN A 204 12.62 -2.76 8.80
CA ASN A 204 12.34 -2.72 7.39
C ASN A 204 13.01 -3.89 6.62
N VAL A 205 14.25 -4.28 7.00
CA VAL A 205 14.89 -5.49 6.47
C VAL A 205 14.11 -6.74 6.84
N LEU A 206 13.61 -6.84 8.06
CA LEU A 206 12.72 -7.93 8.50
C LEU A 206 11.33 -7.88 7.84
N THR A 207 10.96 -6.77 7.18
CA THR A 207 9.69 -6.62 6.45
C THR A 207 9.82 -7.05 4.99
N LYS A 208 10.86 -6.60 4.28
CA LYS A 208 10.98 -6.83 2.82
C LYS A 208 12.43 -6.99 2.35
N GLY A 209 13.35 -7.38 3.23
CA GLY A 209 14.74 -7.68 2.89
C GLY A 209 15.60 -6.44 2.65
N LEU A 210 16.64 -6.58 1.80
CA LEU A 210 17.72 -5.61 1.67
C LEU A 210 17.28 -4.19 1.27
N ILE A 211 16.17 -4.02 0.57
CA ILE A 211 15.64 -2.69 0.24
C ILE A 211 15.31 -1.86 1.49
N GLY A 212 15.01 -2.54 2.60
CA GLY A 212 14.77 -1.91 3.90
C GLY A 212 15.98 -1.15 4.45
N LEU A 213 17.19 -1.49 4.04
CA LEU A 213 18.42 -0.78 4.37
C LEU A 213 18.88 0.12 3.21
N ILE A 214 18.79 -0.36 1.97
CA ILE A 214 19.30 0.35 0.78
C ILE A 214 18.59 1.70 0.61
N PHE A 215 17.28 1.76 0.71
CA PHE A 215 16.53 3.00 0.47
C PHE A 215 16.84 4.09 1.50
N PRO A 216 16.73 3.86 2.82
CA PRO A 216 17.04 4.92 3.79
C PRO A 216 18.51 5.34 3.75
N VAL A 217 19.46 4.40 3.57
CA VAL A 217 20.88 4.72 3.47
C VAL A 217 21.17 5.53 2.22
N ALA A 218 20.59 5.16 1.07
CA ALA A 218 20.79 5.91 -0.18
C ALA A 218 20.16 7.32 -0.10
N ALA A 219 18.96 7.46 0.45
CA ALA A 219 18.32 8.76 0.60
C ALA A 219 19.12 9.68 1.55
N VAL A 220 19.55 9.17 2.70
CA VAL A 220 20.40 9.91 3.65
C VAL A 220 21.76 10.24 3.05
N GLY A 221 22.42 9.28 2.44
CA GLY A 221 23.73 9.48 1.78
C GLY A 221 23.67 10.53 0.70
N LEU A 222 22.67 10.46 -0.18
CA LEU A 222 22.48 11.44 -1.25
C LEU A 222 22.17 12.84 -0.71
N TYR A 223 21.33 12.94 0.32
CA TYR A 223 21.03 14.20 1.00
C TYR A 223 22.32 14.83 1.57
N LEU A 224 23.10 14.07 2.34
CA LEU A 224 24.34 14.57 2.97
C LEU A 224 25.41 14.91 1.94
N LEU A 225 25.48 14.18 0.83
CA LEU A 225 26.39 14.47 -0.28
C LEU A 225 26.02 15.81 -0.95
N LEU A 226 24.77 16.01 -1.30
CA LEU A 226 24.29 17.22 -1.97
C LEU A 226 24.40 18.45 -1.08
N THR A 227 24.13 18.33 0.21
CA THR A 227 24.27 19.44 1.19
C THR A 227 25.70 19.68 1.66
N GLY A 228 26.66 18.80 1.30
CA GLY A 228 28.05 18.91 1.74
C GLY A 228 28.28 18.54 3.20
N ASN A 229 27.36 17.84 3.82
CA ASN A 229 27.37 17.53 5.24
C ASN A 229 27.70 16.06 5.53
N LEU A 230 28.57 15.43 4.75
CA LEU A 230 28.94 14.01 4.94
C LEU A 230 29.53 13.73 6.35
N ARG A 231 30.15 14.74 6.98
CA ARG A 231 30.65 14.60 8.36
C ARG A 231 29.55 14.29 9.38
N HIS A 232 28.28 14.58 9.04
CA HIS A 232 27.15 14.23 9.91
C HIS A 232 27.01 12.71 10.10
N LEU A 233 27.45 11.89 9.13
CA LEU A 233 27.48 10.43 9.29
C LEU A 233 28.25 9.99 10.54
N LEU A 234 29.38 10.65 10.84
CA LEU A 234 30.19 10.33 12.02
C LEU A 234 29.47 10.67 13.33
N ARG A 235 28.48 11.59 13.27
CA ARG A 235 27.65 11.99 14.42
C ARG A 235 26.52 11.01 14.70
N LEU A 236 26.13 10.15 13.72
CA LEU A 236 25.08 9.16 13.85
C LEU A 236 25.47 7.92 14.67
N ARG A 237 26.58 8.00 15.44
CA ARG A 237 27.03 6.92 16.34
C ARG A 237 27.10 5.56 15.64
N LEU A 238 27.71 5.53 14.45
CA LEU A 238 27.68 4.40 13.51
C LEU A 238 27.92 3.04 14.19
N LEU A 239 28.92 2.92 15.07
CA LEU A 239 29.22 1.64 15.72
C LEU A 239 28.03 1.11 16.54
N SER A 240 27.48 1.93 17.44
CA SER A 240 26.34 1.52 18.28
C SER A 240 25.04 1.39 17.49
N SER A 241 24.86 2.20 16.45
CA SER A 241 23.70 2.10 15.53
C SER A 241 23.76 0.80 14.71
N THR A 242 24.95 0.43 14.21
CA THR A 242 25.15 -0.86 13.53
C THR A 242 24.91 -2.03 14.49
N LEU A 243 25.34 -1.93 15.74
CA LEU A 243 25.06 -2.97 16.73
C LEU A 243 23.55 -3.13 16.97
N VAL A 244 22.79 -2.04 17.12
CA VAL A 244 21.32 -2.09 17.25
C VAL A 244 20.68 -2.72 16.01
N PHE A 245 21.12 -2.32 14.81
CA PHE A 245 20.66 -2.92 13.55
C PHE A 245 20.90 -4.43 13.52
N LEU A 246 22.13 -4.87 13.83
CA LEU A 246 22.49 -6.29 13.80
C LEU A 246 21.75 -7.09 14.88
N LEU A 247 21.60 -6.57 16.10
CA LEU A 247 20.87 -7.24 17.18
C LEU A 247 19.40 -7.49 16.81
N LEU A 248 18.80 -6.63 16.01
CA LEU A 248 17.40 -6.80 15.57
C LEU A 248 17.27 -7.64 14.30
N ALA A 249 18.10 -7.39 13.29
CA ALA A 249 17.96 -8.03 11.98
C ALA A 249 18.65 -9.39 11.87
N ALA A 250 19.87 -9.55 12.43
CA ALA A 250 20.68 -10.74 12.21
C ALA A 250 20.13 -12.02 12.85
N PRO A 251 19.50 -12.03 14.05
CA PRO A 251 19.09 -13.28 14.68
C PRO A 251 18.20 -14.14 13.80
N TRP A 252 17.17 -13.56 13.18
CA TRP A 252 16.29 -14.34 12.32
C TRP A 252 17.02 -14.86 11.08
N HIS A 253 17.84 -14.03 10.43
CA HIS A 253 18.56 -14.46 9.22
C HIS A 253 19.55 -15.60 9.52
N ILE A 254 20.22 -15.56 10.68
CA ILE A 254 21.11 -16.63 11.16
C ILE A 254 20.31 -17.89 11.42
N LEU A 255 19.22 -17.82 12.19
CA LEU A 255 18.38 -18.96 12.50
C LEU A 255 17.76 -19.59 11.23
N ALA A 256 17.26 -18.76 10.30
CA ALA A 256 16.71 -19.22 9.02
C ALA A 256 17.79 -19.95 8.19
N ALA A 257 19.02 -19.43 8.17
CA ALA A 257 20.14 -20.08 7.48
C ALA A 257 20.53 -21.43 8.12
N LEU A 258 20.57 -21.49 9.45
CA LEU A 258 20.91 -22.72 10.17
C LEU A 258 19.85 -23.80 10.04
N ARG A 259 18.56 -23.44 10.01
CA ARG A 259 17.44 -24.38 9.84
C ARG A 259 17.22 -24.84 8.40
N ASN A 260 17.69 -24.05 7.44
CA ASN A 260 17.51 -24.35 6.02
C ASN A 260 18.88 -24.33 5.29
N PRO A 261 19.81 -25.25 5.66
CA PRO A 261 21.14 -25.32 5.05
C PRO A 261 21.07 -25.85 3.62
N SER A 262 22.18 -25.81 2.90
CA SER A 262 22.31 -26.52 1.62
C SER A 262 22.22 -28.01 1.84
N GLN A 263 21.41 -28.70 1.02
CA GLN A 263 21.22 -30.17 1.08
C GLN A 263 21.20 -30.76 -0.33
N GLY A 264 22.17 -31.57 -0.68
CA GLY A 264 22.28 -32.14 -2.02
C GLY A 264 22.35 -31.07 -3.10
N ALA A 265 21.36 -31.04 -4.01
CA ALA A 265 21.24 -30.03 -5.08
C ALA A 265 20.60 -28.71 -4.61
N VAL A 266 20.02 -28.65 -3.41
CA VAL A 266 19.37 -27.44 -2.87
C VAL A 266 20.42 -26.55 -2.23
N ARG A 267 20.52 -25.30 -2.68
CA ARG A 267 21.55 -24.35 -2.21
C ARG A 267 21.25 -23.69 -0.84
N GLY A 268 20.12 -24.00 -0.21
CA GLY A 268 19.72 -23.50 1.10
C GLY A 268 19.24 -22.04 1.10
N PHE A 269 18.83 -21.58 2.32
CA PHE A 269 18.20 -20.28 2.53
C PHE A 269 19.05 -19.10 2.05
N LEU A 270 20.35 -19.05 2.41
CA LEU A 270 21.19 -17.88 2.09
C LEU A 270 21.26 -17.61 0.60
N TRP A 271 21.44 -18.65 -0.21
CA TRP A 271 21.47 -18.48 -1.65
C TRP A 271 20.09 -18.07 -2.19
N PHE A 272 19.03 -18.79 -1.76
CA PHE A 272 17.70 -18.54 -2.29
C PHE A 272 17.22 -17.13 -1.92
N TYR A 273 17.35 -16.75 -0.64
CA TYR A 273 16.86 -15.47 -0.18
C TYR A 273 17.70 -14.28 -0.69
N PHE A 274 19.04 -14.31 -0.51
CA PHE A 274 19.87 -13.17 -0.88
C PHE A 274 20.25 -13.13 -2.36
N VAL A 275 20.58 -14.28 -2.96
CA VAL A 275 21.02 -14.29 -4.35
C VAL A 275 19.80 -14.33 -5.28
N ASN A 276 18.89 -15.31 -5.11
CA ASN A 276 17.75 -15.47 -6.01
C ASN A 276 16.71 -14.37 -5.85
N GLU A 277 16.19 -14.16 -4.62
CA GLU A 277 15.06 -13.26 -4.37
C GLU A 277 15.45 -11.77 -4.30
N HIS A 278 16.72 -11.43 -4.12
CA HIS A 278 17.17 -10.05 -4.13
C HIS A 278 17.98 -9.73 -5.38
N PHE A 279 19.13 -10.38 -5.60
CA PHE A 279 20.03 -10.02 -6.69
C PHE A 279 19.51 -10.49 -8.06
N LEU A 280 19.20 -11.77 -8.23
CA LEU A 280 18.72 -12.29 -9.52
C LEU A 280 17.36 -11.72 -9.89
N ARG A 281 16.47 -11.50 -8.90
CA ARG A 281 15.21 -10.80 -9.11
C ARG A 281 15.42 -9.37 -9.59
N TYR A 282 16.38 -8.63 -9.02
CA TYR A 282 16.70 -7.27 -9.45
C TYR A 282 17.09 -7.22 -10.92
N VAL A 283 17.90 -8.17 -11.40
CA VAL A 283 18.37 -8.25 -12.80
C VAL A 283 17.44 -9.07 -13.71
N ASN A 284 16.21 -9.38 -13.26
CA ASN A 284 15.21 -10.17 -13.99
C ASN A 284 15.70 -11.59 -14.41
N LYS A 285 16.43 -12.25 -13.51
CA LYS A 285 16.95 -13.63 -13.68
C LYS A 285 16.54 -14.56 -12.52
N ARG A 286 15.49 -14.22 -11.79
CA ARG A 286 14.94 -15.04 -10.71
C ARG A 286 14.50 -16.43 -11.23
N VAL A 287 14.65 -17.45 -10.40
CA VAL A 287 14.20 -18.82 -10.68
C VAL A 287 13.31 -19.30 -9.50
N PRO A 288 12.07 -19.75 -9.76
CA PRO A 288 11.36 -19.73 -11.04
C PRO A 288 11.04 -18.27 -11.47
N PRO A 289 10.74 -18.01 -12.74
CA PRO A 289 10.29 -16.71 -13.19
C PRO A 289 9.09 -16.24 -12.36
N GLY A 290 8.99 -14.96 -12.10
CA GLY A 290 7.82 -14.35 -11.47
C GLY A 290 6.90 -13.70 -12.50
N TYR A 291 5.99 -12.86 -12.03
CA TYR A 291 5.13 -12.05 -12.90
C TYR A 291 5.93 -11.16 -13.84
N ASP A 292 5.35 -10.83 -14.98
CA ASP A 292 5.95 -9.93 -15.95
C ASP A 292 6.22 -8.53 -15.38
N THR A 293 7.24 -7.91 -15.94
CA THR A 293 7.67 -6.58 -15.49
C THR A 293 6.78 -5.50 -16.08
N VAL A 294 6.16 -4.67 -15.25
CA VAL A 294 5.35 -3.50 -15.68
C VAL A 294 6.20 -2.58 -16.57
N PRO A 295 5.72 -2.18 -17.76
CA PRO A 295 6.41 -1.23 -18.63
C PRO A 295 6.75 0.07 -17.92
N LEU A 296 7.94 0.64 -18.20
CA LEU A 296 8.50 1.76 -17.45
C LEU A 296 7.60 3.00 -17.40
N LEU A 297 6.99 3.37 -18.53
CA LEU A 297 6.08 4.52 -18.60
C LEU A 297 4.80 4.30 -17.79
N ILE A 298 4.28 3.08 -17.78
CA ILE A 298 3.12 2.70 -16.97
C ILE A 298 3.51 2.78 -15.50
N PHE A 299 4.67 2.25 -15.12
CA PHE A 299 5.19 2.30 -13.75
C PHE A 299 5.30 3.74 -13.20
N TRP A 300 5.81 4.68 -14.01
CA TRP A 300 5.85 6.10 -13.61
C TRP A 300 4.47 6.74 -13.58
N GLY A 301 3.61 6.39 -14.53
CA GLY A 301 2.22 6.85 -14.56
C GLY A 301 1.41 6.38 -13.35
N LEU A 302 1.60 5.13 -12.93
CA LEU A 302 0.94 4.55 -11.76
C LEU A 302 1.29 5.31 -10.47
N LEU A 303 2.53 5.83 -10.31
CA LEU A 303 2.86 6.67 -9.15
C LEU A 303 1.94 7.89 -9.02
N LEU A 304 1.58 8.52 -10.16
CA LEU A 304 0.64 9.65 -10.18
C LEU A 304 -0.79 9.20 -9.89
N VAL A 305 -1.16 8.01 -10.39
CA VAL A 305 -2.48 7.40 -10.11
C VAL A 305 -2.60 7.07 -8.62
N TRP A 306 -1.57 6.49 -8.01
CA TRP A 306 -1.58 6.15 -6.58
C TRP A 306 -1.71 7.37 -5.67
N LEU A 307 -1.33 8.56 -6.14
CA LEU A 307 -1.46 9.81 -5.39
C LEU A 307 -2.76 10.58 -5.71
N VAL A 308 -3.63 10.11 -6.63
CA VAL A 308 -4.93 10.76 -6.94
C VAL A 308 -5.75 10.94 -5.67
N PRO A 309 -6.44 12.12 -5.47
CA PRO A 309 -6.55 13.26 -6.39
C PRO A 309 -5.43 14.28 -6.22
N TRP A 310 -4.50 14.05 -5.31
CA TRP A 310 -3.49 15.01 -4.88
C TRP A 310 -2.34 15.18 -5.86
N SER A 311 -2.19 14.27 -6.82
CA SER A 311 -1.15 14.32 -7.87
C SER A 311 -1.17 15.61 -8.69
N VAL A 312 -2.32 16.28 -8.85
CA VAL A 312 -2.43 17.56 -9.56
C VAL A 312 -1.70 18.72 -8.86
N PHE A 313 -1.43 18.57 -7.56
CA PHE A 313 -0.67 19.54 -6.76
C PHE A 313 0.83 19.20 -6.67
N LEU A 314 1.22 18.01 -7.09
CA LEU A 314 2.62 17.54 -7.02
C LEU A 314 3.61 18.44 -7.81
N PRO A 315 3.31 18.92 -9.03
CA PRO A 315 4.21 19.84 -9.73
C PRO A 315 4.50 21.11 -8.94
N GLN A 316 3.52 21.62 -8.18
CA GLN A 316 3.69 22.80 -7.34
C GLN A 316 4.57 22.49 -6.12
N ALA A 317 4.37 21.32 -5.52
CA ALA A 317 5.17 20.86 -4.37
C ALA A 317 6.63 20.62 -4.77
N ILE A 318 6.88 20.04 -5.95
CA ILE A 318 8.24 19.82 -6.48
C ILE A 318 8.99 21.14 -6.74
N ARG A 319 8.29 22.21 -7.17
CA ARG A 319 8.89 23.54 -7.35
C ARG A 319 9.43 24.16 -6.05
N GLU A 320 8.97 23.68 -4.89
CA GLU A 320 9.48 24.11 -3.58
C GLU A 320 10.76 23.37 -3.15
N VAL A 321 11.21 22.38 -3.91
CA VAL A 321 12.45 21.65 -3.63
C VAL A 321 13.65 22.52 -4.01
N PRO A 322 14.64 22.72 -3.12
CA PRO A 322 15.83 23.50 -3.45
C PRO A 322 16.68 22.76 -4.47
N MET A 323 16.87 23.36 -5.66
CA MET A 323 17.63 22.76 -6.77
C MET A 323 18.94 23.48 -7.07
N LYS A 324 19.12 24.75 -6.59
CA LYS A 324 20.32 25.52 -6.86
C LYS A 324 21.47 25.05 -5.97
N TRP A 325 22.62 24.74 -6.58
CA TRP A 325 23.79 24.24 -5.87
C TRP A 325 24.27 25.19 -4.76
N SER A 326 24.24 26.49 -4.99
CA SER A 326 24.56 27.49 -3.98
C SER A 326 23.62 27.40 -2.77
N GLN A 327 22.33 27.22 -3.01
CA GLN A 327 21.33 27.09 -1.94
C GLN A 327 21.55 25.80 -1.13
N LEU A 328 21.88 24.68 -1.79
CA LEU A 328 22.13 23.39 -1.13
C LEU A 328 23.32 23.48 -0.17
N ARG A 329 24.33 24.32 -0.47
CA ARG A 329 25.55 24.47 0.31
C ARG A 329 25.56 25.62 1.33
N SER A 330 24.60 26.55 1.24
CA SER A 330 24.53 27.72 2.13
C SER A 330 23.83 27.47 3.47
N GLY A 331 23.35 26.25 3.70
CA GLY A 331 22.51 25.90 4.83
C GLY A 331 21.03 26.06 4.51
N LEU A 332 20.27 25.00 4.73
CA LEU A 332 18.83 24.96 4.47
C LEU A 332 18.05 25.17 5.77
N ASP A 333 16.96 25.94 5.73
CA ASP A 333 15.99 25.97 6.81
C ASP A 333 15.24 24.62 6.96
N ALA A 334 14.48 24.45 8.03
CA ALA A 334 13.79 23.19 8.33
C ALA A 334 12.86 22.74 7.19
N ARG A 335 12.15 23.67 6.56
CA ARG A 335 11.22 23.39 5.46
C ARG A 335 11.95 22.92 4.21
N LEU A 336 13.00 23.63 3.81
CA LEU A 336 13.80 23.29 2.61
C LEU A 336 14.57 21.98 2.81
N ARG A 337 15.08 21.72 4.03
CA ARG A 337 15.69 20.42 4.40
C ARG A 337 14.72 19.29 4.19
N ALA A 338 13.50 19.42 4.71
CA ALA A 338 12.44 18.43 4.58
C ALA A 338 12.04 18.21 3.12
N ASN A 339 11.79 19.29 2.36
CA ASN A 339 11.46 19.20 0.93
C ASN A 339 12.53 18.46 0.12
N LEU A 340 13.80 18.80 0.34
CA LEU A 340 14.91 18.12 -0.33
C LEU A 340 14.93 16.63 0.03
N PHE A 341 14.85 16.31 1.32
CA PHE A 341 14.93 14.92 1.78
C PHE A 341 13.79 14.07 1.23
N PHE A 342 12.55 14.55 1.27
CA PHE A 342 11.39 13.81 0.77
C PHE A 342 11.46 13.62 -0.75
N ALA A 343 11.92 14.63 -1.50
CA ALA A 343 12.12 14.49 -2.94
C ALA A 343 13.20 13.43 -3.26
N LEU A 344 14.31 13.42 -2.52
CA LEU A 344 15.38 12.43 -2.70
C LEU A 344 14.93 11.02 -2.30
N TRP A 345 14.18 10.89 -1.22
CA TRP A 345 13.59 9.59 -0.83
C TRP A 345 12.72 9.03 -1.96
N ALA A 346 11.75 9.81 -2.46
CA ALA A 346 10.90 9.36 -3.57
C ALA A 346 11.73 9.04 -4.83
N LEU A 347 12.73 9.89 -5.16
CA LEU A 347 13.62 9.69 -6.30
C LEU A 347 14.41 8.40 -6.20
N VAL A 348 14.98 8.08 -5.04
CA VAL A 348 15.76 6.85 -4.82
C VAL A 348 14.92 5.61 -5.12
N ILE A 349 13.68 5.55 -4.64
CA ILE A 349 12.80 4.41 -4.86
C ILE A 349 12.43 4.28 -6.34
N VAL A 350 12.00 5.37 -6.96
CA VAL A 350 11.59 5.37 -8.38
C VAL A 350 12.77 5.03 -9.28
N ALA A 351 13.96 5.61 -9.02
CA ALA A 351 15.17 5.32 -9.77
C ALA A 351 15.58 3.85 -9.62
N PHE A 352 15.62 3.32 -8.39
CA PHE A 352 15.98 1.93 -8.13
C PHE A 352 15.12 0.95 -8.94
N PHE A 353 13.81 1.08 -8.87
CA PHE A 353 12.90 0.19 -9.60
C PHE A 353 12.81 0.49 -11.10
N SER A 354 13.25 1.67 -11.57
CA SER A 354 13.38 1.93 -13.01
C SER A 354 14.42 1.04 -13.67
N PHE A 355 15.42 0.57 -12.93
CA PHE A 355 16.49 -0.32 -13.39
C PHE A 355 16.32 -1.79 -12.97
N SER A 356 15.15 -2.16 -12.38
CA SER A 356 14.86 -3.49 -11.85
C SER A 356 13.57 -4.05 -12.43
N THR A 357 13.19 -5.27 -12.01
CA THR A 357 11.82 -5.77 -12.19
C THR A 357 10.83 -4.83 -11.50
N ARG A 358 9.70 -4.58 -12.12
CA ARG A 358 8.68 -3.63 -11.65
C ARG A 358 7.35 -4.33 -11.47
N GLN A 359 6.70 -4.03 -10.34
CA GLN A 359 5.31 -4.36 -10.09
C GLN A 359 4.55 -3.06 -9.78
N GLU A 360 3.24 -3.07 -9.93
CA GLU A 360 2.38 -1.88 -9.82
C GLU A 360 2.52 -1.18 -8.47
N TYR A 361 2.78 -1.94 -7.40
CA TYR A 361 2.85 -1.46 -6.02
C TYR A 361 4.25 -1.06 -5.55
N TYR A 362 5.30 -1.26 -6.35
CA TYR A 362 6.68 -0.96 -5.92
C TYR A 362 6.95 0.54 -5.68
N THR A 363 6.09 1.42 -6.17
CA THR A 363 6.17 2.87 -5.88
C THR A 363 5.48 3.26 -4.57
N ILE A 364 4.70 2.39 -3.92
CA ILE A 364 3.96 2.70 -2.69
C ILE A 364 4.85 3.24 -1.57
N PRO A 365 6.06 2.71 -1.31
CA PRO A 365 6.94 3.27 -0.29
C PRO A 365 7.43 4.71 -0.56
N ALA A 366 7.24 5.26 -1.77
CA ALA A 366 7.52 6.66 -2.09
C ALA A 366 6.31 7.59 -1.81
N VAL A 367 5.10 7.05 -1.74
CA VAL A 367 3.87 7.86 -1.58
C VAL A 367 3.86 8.70 -0.30
N PRO A 368 4.34 8.23 0.88
CA PRO A 368 4.41 9.07 2.08
C PRO A 368 5.30 10.31 1.90
N ALA A 369 6.41 10.19 1.20
CA ALA A 369 7.29 11.32 0.89
C ALA A 369 6.58 12.35 0.00
N LEU A 370 5.87 11.89 -1.03
CA LEU A 370 5.10 12.76 -1.92
C LEU A 370 3.91 13.40 -1.19
N ALA A 371 3.25 12.67 -0.28
CA ALA A 371 2.18 13.20 0.55
C ALA A 371 2.67 14.31 1.48
N LEU A 372 3.87 14.17 2.06
CA LEU A 372 4.53 15.21 2.86
C LEU A 372 4.83 16.46 2.03
N LEU A 373 5.38 16.32 0.83
CA LEU A 373 5.63 17.45 -0.08
C LEU A 373 4.33 18.17 -0.44
N VAL A 374 3.29 17.43 -0.84
CA VAL A 374 1.99 18.01 -1.22
C VAL A 374 1.33 18.66 -0.01
N GLY A 375 1.32 18.01 1.16
CA GLY A 375 0.74 18.57 2.39
C GLY A 375 1.42 19.86 2.81
N GLY A 376 2.76 19.93 2.73
CA GLY A 376 3.53 21.16 2.96
C GLY A 376 3.16 22.28 1.99
N TRP A 377 2.96 21.95 0.71
CA TRP A 377 2.54 22.93 -0.29
C TRP A 377 1.08 23.41 -0.06
N LEU A 378 0.14 22.51 0.26
CA LEU A 378 -1.24 22.85 0.58
C LEU A 378 -1.35 23.77 1.81
N ALA A 379 -0.50 23.57 2.81
CA ALA A 379 -0.40 24.49 3.95
C ALA A 379 0.07 25.88 3.49
N LYS A 380 1.13 25.94 2.68
CA LYS A 380 1.61 27.21 2.09
C LYS A 380 0.53 27.93 1.29
N GLU A 381 -0.24 27.19 0.47
CA GLU A 381 -1.37 27.77 -0.27
C GLU A 381 -2.44 28.34 0.67
N SER A 382 -2.75 27.61 1.74
CA SER A 382 -3.79 28.02 2.70
C SER A 382 -3.44 29.30 3.46
N ASP A 383 -2.15 29.50 3.77
CA ASP A 383 -1.65 30.67 4.50
C ASP A 383 -1.32 31.86 3.58
N ALA A 384 -1.27 31.65 2.27
CA ALA A 384 -0.85 32.65 1.31
C ALA A 384 -1.91 33.75 1.10
N ALA A 385 -1.46 34.97 0.77
CA ALA A 385 -2.35 36.08 0.39
C ALA A 385 -3.17 35.73 -0.85
N ALA A 386 -4.37 36.35 -0.97
CA ALA A 386 -5.34 36.04 -2.02
C ALA A 386 -4.78 36.16 -3.46
N ASP A 387 -3.92 37.13 -3.70
CA ASP A 387 -3.36 37.44 -5.03
C ASP A 387 -1.99 36.76 -5.27
N SER A 388 -1.55 35.90 -4.35
CA SER A 388 -0.25 35.22 -4.45
C SER A 388 -0.18 34.24 -5.60
N SER A 389 1.05 33.95 -6.05
CA SER A 389 1.33 32.92 -7.03
C SER A 389 0.88 31.52 -6.56
N ALA A 390 0.98 31.23 -5.25
CA ALA A 390 0.54 29.98 -4.66
C ALA A 390 -0.98 29.78 -4.81
N ARG A 391 -1.77 30.83 -4.50
CA ARG A 391 -3.23 30.78 -4.69
C ARG A 391 -3.63 30.63 -6.16
N ARG A 392 -2.91 31.28 -7.07
CA ARG A 392 -3.13 31.14 -8.51
C ARG A 392 -2.82 29.70 -8.96
N ALA A 393 -1.69 29.15 -8.53
CA ALA A 393 -1.28 27.78 -8.85
C ALA A 393 -2.29 26.75 -8.33
N GLY A 394 -2.81 26.91 -7.11
CA GLY A 394 -3.85 26.04 -6.56
C GLY A 394 -5.16 26.08 -7.34
N ARG A 395 -5.58 27.28 -7.82
CA ARG A 395 -6.74 27.40 -8.71
C ARG A 395 -6.53 26.68 -10.04
N ILE A 396 -5.34 26.77 -10.61
CA ILE A 396 -5.00 26.05 -11.86
C ILE A 396 -5.03 24.54 -11.63
N SER A 397 -4.36 24.04 -10.59
CA SER A 397 -4.35 22.60 -10.25
C SER A 397 -5.76 22.06 -10.02
N SER A 398 -6.62 22.82 -9.31
CA SER A 398 -8.01 22.40 -9.10
C SER A 398 -8.86 22.45 -10.36
N ALA A 399 -8.58 23.39 -11.31
CA ALA A 399 -9.23 23.42 -12.61
C ALA A 399 -8.83 22.22 -13.48
N ILE A 400 -7.55 21.82 -13.43
CA ILE A 400 -7.07 20.60 -14.10
C ILE A 400 -7.77 19.37 -13.52
N LEU A 401 -7.88 19.27 -12.20
CA LEU A 401 -8.59 18.17 -11.55
C LEU A 401 -10.06 18.12 -11.98
N LEU A 402 -10.74 19.27 -12.03
CA LEU A 402 -12.12 19.35 -12.51
C LEU A 402 -12.24 18.91 -13.98
N ALA A 403 -11.32 19.32 -14.84
CA ALA A 403 -11.31 18.91 -16.25
C ALA A 403 -11.13 17.38 -16.39
N ILE A 404 -10.21 16.79 -15.61
CA ILE A 404 -10.02 15.33 -15.54
C ILE A 404 -11.29 14.65 -15.03
N ALA A 405 -11.90 15.17 -13.97
CA ALA A 405 -13.13 14.63 -13.40
C ALA A 405 -14.32 14.73 -14.38
N ALA A 406 -14.43 15.84 -15.12
CA ALA A 406 -15.46 16.01 -16.16
C ALA A 406 -15.27 15.04 -17.33
N ALA A 407 -14.03 14.85 -17.80
CA ALA A 407 -13.72 13.86 -18.82
C ALA A 407 -14.03 12.44 -18.30
N GLY A 408 -13.62 12.10 -17.09
CA GLY A 408 -13.95 10.82 -16.44
C GLY A 408 -15.46 10.61 -16.27
N PHE A 409 -16.21 11.67 -15.96
CA PHE A 409 -17.67 11.61 -15.89
C PHE A 409 -18.28 11.28 -17.25
N VAL A 410 -17.85 11.95 -18.33
CA VAL A 410 -18.34 11.66 -19.70
C VAL A 410 -18.04 10.21 -20.09
N VAL A 411 -16.80 9.74 -19.86
CA VAL A 411 -16.43 8.33 -20.11
C VAL A 411 -17.30 7.39 -19.28
N GLY A 412 -17.46 7.67 -17.98
CA GLY A 412 -18.29 6.86 -17.10
C GLY A 412 -19.76 6.78 -17.54
N VAL A 413 -20.34 7.89 -18.00
CA VAL A 413 -21.70 7.92 -18.56
C VAL A 413 -21.77 7.07 -19.83
N ILE A 414 -20.81 7.18 -20.74
CA ILE A 414 -20.75 6.33 -21.95
C ILE A 414 -20.70 4.86 -21.57
N LEU A 415 -19.83 4.49 -20.62
CA LEU A 415 -19.73 3.11 -20.12
C LEU A 415 -21.03 2.63 -19.47
N LEU A 416 -21.70 3.48 -18.68
CA LEU A 416 -22.99 3.18 -18.08
C LEU A 416 -24.09 2.96 -19.15
N MET A 417 -24.12 3.79 -20.18
CA MET A 417 -25.08 3.66 -21.28
C MET A 417 -24.84 2.40 -22.14
N SER A 418 -23.56 2.02 -22.32
CA SER A 418 -23.18 0.81 -23.04
C SER A 418 -23.32 -0.47 -22.21
N SER A 419 -23.40 -0.35 -20.88
CA SER A 419 -23.49 -1.50 -19.98
C SER A 419 -24.89 -2.15 -20.04
N ARG A 420 -24.91 -3.48 -19.86
CA ARG A 420 -26.15 -4.27 -19.76
C ARG A 420 -26.16 -4.99 -18.42
N ALA A 421 -27.27 -4.91 -17.69
CA ALA A 421 -27.39 -5.65 -16.43
C ALA A 421 -27.28 -7.15 -16.73
N PRO A 422 -26.43 -7.90 -16.04
CA PRO A 422 -26.37 -9.35 -16.16
C PRO A 422 -27.68 -9.98 -15.68
N ALA A 423 -28.02 -11.14 -16.19
CA ALA A 423 -29.16 -11.89 -15.70
C ALA A 423 -28.93 -12.29 -14.20
N PRO A 424 -29.98 -12.37 -13.39
CA PRO A 424 -29.84 -12.83 -12.01
C PRO A 424 -29.19 -14.22 -11.96
N GLY A 425 -28.17 -14.38 -11.09
CA GLY A 425 -27.44 -15.66 -10.94
C GLY A 425 -26.33 -15.92 -11.97
N THR A 426 -26.06 -14.97 -12.89
CA THR A 426 -24.93 -15.10 -13.82
C THR A 426 -23.61 -14.94 -13.06
N ASP A 427 -22.68 -15.89 -13.24
CA ASP A 427 -21.31 -15.75 -12.74
C ASP A 427 -20.59 -14.62 -13.48
N LEU A 428 -20.02 -13.68 -12.73
CA LEU A 428 -19.34 -12.53 -13.31
C LEU A 428 -18.14 -12.95 -14.18
N ALA A 429 -17.47 -14.06 -13.83
CA ALA A 429 -16.34 -14.57 -14.59
C ALA A 429 -16.73 -15.04 -16.00
N ASP A 430 -17.96 -15.56 -16.18
CA ASP A 430 -18.46 -15.96 -17.49
C ASP A 430 -18.63 -14.77 -18.45
N LEU A 431 -18.66 -13.57 -17.89
CA LEU A 431 -18.79 -12.32 -18.65
C LEU A 431 -17.45 -11.70 -19.03
N LEU A 432 -16.32 -12.22 -18.54
CA LEU A 432 -14.97 -11.78 -18.92
C LEU A 432 -14.53 -12.48 -20.21
N LYS A 433 -13.66 -11.85 -20.99
CA LYS A 433 -13.14 -12.42 -22.25
C LYS A 433 -12.11 -13.51 -22.02
N LYS A 434 -11.22 -13.31 -21.04
CA LYS A 434 -10.16 -14.24 -20.65
C LYS A 434 -10.44 -14.84 -19.28
N ASN A 435 -9.82 -15.98 -18.99
CA ASN A 435 -9.76 -16.50 -17.64
C ASN A 435 -8.92 -15.53 -16.76
N PRO A 436 -9.29 -15.34 -15.48
CA PRO A 436 -8.55 -14.46 -14.58
C PRO A 436 -7.06 -14.80 -14.44
N GLN A 437 -6.69 -16.06 -14.62
CA GLN A 437 -5.32 -16.57 -14.54
C GLN A 437 -4.45 -16.25 -15.75
N ASP A 438 -5.06 -15.94 -16.90
CA ASP A 438 -4.36 -15.66 -18.16
C ASP A 438 -3.85 -14.21 -18.28
N TYR A 439 -3.84 -13.44 -17.16
CA TYR A 439 -3.38 -12.05 -17.17
C TYR A 439 -1.95 -11.94 -16.67
N ASP A 440 -1.08 -11.39 -17.52
CA ASP A 440 0.34 -11.19 -17.23
C ASP A 440 0.62 -10.15 -16.13
N LEU A 441 -0.35 -9.26 -15.86
CA LEU A 441 -0.27 -8.19 -14.87
C LEU A 441 -1.37 -8.33 -13.82
N ALA A 442 -1.05 -8.10 -12.55
CA ALA A 442 -1.97 -8.28 -11.42
C ALA A 442 -3.27 -7.47 -11.52
N LEU A 443 -3.27 -6.32 -12.20
CA LEU A 443 -4.46 -5.49 -12.43
C LEU A 443 -5.02 -5.62 -13.87
N GLY A 444 -4.47 -6.53 -14.69
CA GLY A 444 -4.84 -6.68 -16.10
C GLY A 444 -6.32 -7.02 -16.31
N HIS A 445 -6.90 -7.84 -15.44
CA HIS A 445 -8.29 -8.26 -15.53
C HIS A 445 -9.32 -7.13 -15.39
N PHE A 446 -8.97 -6.00 -14.79
CA PHE A 446 -9.85 -4.82 -14.76
C PHE A 446 -10.03 -4.14 -16.13
N LEU A 447 -9.13 -4.42 -17.08
CA LEU A 447 -9.17 -3.86 -18.43
C LEU A 447 -10.00 -4.70 -19.41
N ASP A 448 -10.46 -5.88 -18.99
CA ASP A 448 -11.17 -6.86 -19.84
C ASP A 448 -12.67 -6.96 -19.54
N LEU A 449 -13.26 -5.92 -19.00
CA LEU A 449 -14.68 -5.89 -18.67
C LEU A 449 -15.55 -5.77 -19.94
N THR A 450 -16.35 -6.79 -20.22
CA THR A 450 -17.38 -6.70 -21.27
C THR A 450 -18.52 -5.75 -20.87
N PRO A 451 -19.37 -5.29 -21.79
CA PRO A 451 -20.55 -4.48 -21.44
C PRO A 451 -21.47 -5.14 -20.41
N GLN A 452 -21.58 -6.47 -20.40
CA GLN A 452 -22.35 -7.23 -19.42
C GLN A 452 -21.65 -7.27 -18.06
N ALA A 453 -20.33 -7.58 -18.03
CA ALA A 453 -19.54 -7.53 -16.80
C ALA A 453 -19.56 -6.12 -16.18
N LEU A 454 -19.41 -5.08 -17.01
CA LEU A 454 -19.53 -3.68 -16.58
C LEU A 454 -20.89 -3.37 -15.96
N GLY A 455 -21.95 -4.09 -16.39
CA GLY A 455 -23.29 -3.98 -15.83
C GLY A 455 -23.39 -4.31 -14.34
N ALA A 456 -22.54 -5.20 -13.82
CA ALA A 456 -22.45 -5.53 -12.41
C ALA A 456 -21.85 -4.36 -11.57
N PHE A 457 -21.09 -3.47 -12.21
CA PHE A 457 -20.43 -2.34 -11.55
C PHE A 457 -21.14 -0.99 -11.72
N ARG A 458 -22.41 -0.98 -12.20
CA ARG A 458 -23.15 0.28 -12.44
C ARG A 458 -23.19 1.19 -11.22
N ALA A 459 -23.52 0.65 -10.04
CA ALA A 459 -23.63 1.46 -8.83
C ALA A 459 -22.27 2.03 -8.37
N PRO A 460 -21.19 1.24 -8.23
CA PRO A 460 -19.88 1.78 -7.92
C PRO A 460 -19.34 2.73 -8.99
N LEU A 461 -19.56 2.47 -10.28
CA LEU A 461 -19.13 3.37 -11.35
C LEU A 461 -19.86 4.71 -11.28
N LEU A 462 -21.19 4.71 -11.16
CA LEU A 462 -21.99 5.92 -11.04
C LEU A 462 -21.59 6.74 -9.80
N GLY A 463 -21.45 6.09 -8.65
CA GLY A 463 -21.04 6.74 -7.42
C GLY A 463 -19.65 7.36 -7.52
N THR A 464 -18.70 6.67 -8.16
CA THR A 464 -17.34 7.16 -8.39
C THR A 464 -17.33 8.41 -9.27
N VAL A 465 -18.00 8.38 -10.44
CA VAL A 465 -17.95 9.52 -11.37
C VAL A 465 -18.71 10.73 -10.85
N ILE A 466 -19.81 10.54 -10.12
CA ILE A 466 -20.55 11.63 -9.46
C ILE A 466 -19.70 12.23 -8.34
N SER A 467 -19.10 11.40 -7.48
CA SER A 467 -18.25 11.88 -6.38
C SER A 467 -17.08 12.72 -6.91
N LEU A 468 -16.39 12.22 -7.95
CA LEU A 468 -15.28 12.93 -8.59
C LEU A 468 -15.72 14.29 -9.15
N LEU A 469 -16.83 14.34 -9.90
CA LEU A 469 -17.29 15.57 -10.53
C LEU A 469 -17.74 16.61 -9.49
N LEU A 470 -18.59 16.20 -8.53
CA LEU A 470 -19.12 17.11 -7.51
C LEU A 470 -18.02 17.59 -6.56
N GLY A 471 -17.16 16.69 -6.10
CA GLY A 471 -16.08 17.05 -5.18
C GLY A 471 -15.03 17.94 -5.84
N SER A 472 -14.62 17.65 -7.08
CA SER A 472 -13.68 18.48 -7.84
C SER A 472 -14.28 19.84 -8.19
N GLY A 473 -15.57 19.90 -8.56
CA GLY A 473 -16.29 21.13 -8.84
C GLY A 473 -16.39 22.04 -7.62
N LEU A 474 -16.81 21.48 -6.48
CA LEU A 474 -16.91 22.22 -5.23
C LEU A 474 -15.54 22.69 -4.73
N ASN A 475 -14.52 21.85 -4.83
CA ASN A 475 -13.14 22.23 -4.53
C ASN A 475 -12.67 23.43 -5.38
N TRP A 476 -12.94 23.41 -6.69
CA TRP A 476 -12.59 24.52 -7.58
C TRP A 476 -13.33 25.82 -7.22
N ILE A 477 -14.64 25.74 -6.94
CA ILE A 477 -15.45 26.89 -6.50
C ILE A 477 -14.91 27.48 -5.20
N LEU A 478 -14.58 26.65 -4.21
CA LEU A 478 -14.05 27.09 -2.93
C LEU A 478 -12.70 27.81 -3.08
N ARG A 479 -11.80 27.27 -3.92
CA ARG A 479 -10.52 27.94 -4.22
C ARG A 479 -10.71 29.27 -4.95
N ARG A 480 -11.67 29.37 -5.87
CA ARG A 480 -12.03 30.65 -6.51
C ARG A 480 -12.58 31.68 -5.50
N ARG A 481 -13.28 31.21 -4.48
CA ARG A 481 -13.78 32.03 -3.36
C ARG A 481 -12.73 32.33 -2.29
N GLY A 482 -11.45 31.96 -2.52
CA GLY A 482 -10.37 32.22 -1.57
C GLY A 482 -10.33 31.28 -0.35
N ARG A 483 -11.00 30.12 -0.40
CA ARG A 483 -11.14 29.14 0.69
C ARG A 483 -10.47 27.79 0.39
N PRO A 484 -9.14 27.73 0.12
CA PRO A 484 -8.46 26.48 -0.28
C PRO A 484 -8.48 25.42 0.82
N GLY A 485 -8.42 25.80 2.11
CA GLY A 485 -8.51 24.84 3.21
C GLY A 485 -9.83 24.07 3.22
N GLN A 486 -10.97 24.74 2.97
CA GLN A 486 -12.26 24.06 2.81
C GLN A 486 -12.26 23.18 1.54
N GLY A 487 -11.61 23.64 0.46
CA GLY A 487 -11.42 22.82 -0.75
C GLY A 487 -10.66 21.53 -0.46
N ASN A 488 -9.61 21.55 0.36
CA ASN A 488 -8.88 20.35 0.75
C ASN A 488 -9.75 19.37 1.56
N VAL A 489 -10.59 19.87 2.46
CA VAL A 489 -11.55 19.04 3.22
C VAL A 489 -12.56 18.39 2.27
N VAL A 490 -13.08 19.15 1.30
CA VAL A 490 -14.01 18.61 0.29
C VAL A 490 -13.36 17.50 -0.53
N LEU A 491 -12.09 17.65 -0.94
CA LEU A 491 -11.37 16.57 -1.64
C LEU A 491 -11.19 15.34 -0.77
N ALA A 492 -10.89 15.50 0.51
CA ALA A 492 -10.79 14.38 1.44
C ALA A 492 -12.13 13.64 1.58
N LEU A 493 -13.23 14.36 1.77
CA LEU A 493 -14.58 13.78 1.87
C LEU A 493 -15.02 13.12 0.56
N MET A 494 -14.71 13.74 -0.58
CA MET A 494 -14.90 13.14 -1.91
C MET A 494 -14.22 11.77 -1.98
N MET A 495 -12.97 11.69 -1.49
CA MET A 495 -12.22 10.44 -1.53
C MET A 495 -12.77 9.38 -0.57
N VAL A 496 -13.30 9.76 0.59
CA VAL A 496 -14.01 8.79 1.46
C VAL A 496 -15.16 8.14 0.69
N GLY A 497 -15.98 8.93 0.00
CA GLY A 497 -17.08 8.41 -0.83
C GLY A 497 -16.58 7.56 -2.00
N LEU A 498 -15.58 8.05 -2.73
CA LEU A 498 -14.99 7.33 -3.87
C LEU A 498 -14.41 5.99 -3.44
N LEU A 499 -13.62 5.96 -2.36
CA LEU A 499 -12.99 4.73 -1.87
C LEU A 499 -14.04 3.73 -1.34
N ALA A 500 -15.18 4.20 -0.83
CA ALA A 500 -16.30 3.33 -0.49
C ALA A 500 -16.91 2.66 -1.74
N TYR A 501 -17.03 3.37 -2.86
CA TYR A 501 -17.46 2.78 -4.13
C TYR A 501 -16.42 1.83 -4.73
N VAL A 502 -15.13 2.16 -4.62
CA VAL A 502 -14.04 1.25 -4.98
C VAL A 502 -14.12 -0.03 -4.14
N HIS A 503 -14.37 0.10 -2.83
CA HIS A 503 -14.57 -1.07 -1.97
C HIS A 503 -15.77 -1.93 -2.42
N SER A 504 -16.89 -1.31 -2.75
CA SER A 504 -18.06 -2.02 -3.30
C SER A 504 -17.72 -2.77 -4.60
N ALA A 505 -16.90 -2.17 -5.46
CA ALA A 505 -16.43 -2.85 -6.67
C ALA A 505 -15.52 -4.05 -6.33
N PHE A 506 -14.63 -3.95 -5.34
CA PHE A 506 -13.83 -5.07 -4.86
C PHE A 506 -14.70 -6.22 -4.34
N VAL A 507 -15.72 -5.91 -3.53
CA VAL A 507 -16.68 -6.93 -3.02
C VAL A 507 -17.39 -7.62 -4.19
N THR A 508 -17.83 -6.86 -5.20
CA THR A 508 -18.49 -7.42 -6.38
C THR A 508 -17.55 -8.32 -7.20
N PHE A 509 -16.27 -7.97 -7.28
CA PHE A 509 -15.27 -8.70 -8.09
C PHE A 509 -14.65 -9.89 -7.34
N SER A 510 -14.70 -9.92 -6.02
CA SER A 510 -14.00 -10.90 -5.18
C SER A 510 -14.28 -12.38 -5.51
N PRO A 511 -15.49 -12.82 -5.96
CA PRO A 511 -15.71 -14.22 -6.31
C PRO A 511 -14.82 -14.73 -7.46
N ILE A 512 -14.36 -13.81 -8.33
CA ILE A 512 -13.42 -14.17 -9.40
C ILE A 512 -12.02 -14.45 -8.83
N LEU A 513 -11.61 -13.67 -7.83
CA LEU A 513 -10.27 -13.71 -7.23
C LEU A 513 -10.18 -14.61 -6.00
N SER A 514 -11.25 -15.30 -5.60
CA SER A 514 -11.29 -16.11 -4.39
C SER A 514 -12.06 -17.41 -4.63
N SER A 515 -11.56 -18.52 -4.11
CA SER A 515 -12.27 -19.80 -4.07
C SER A 515 -13.05 -20.00 -2.75
N HIS A 516 -13.30 -18.93 -1.98
CA HIS A 516 -13.97 -19.00 -0.68
C HIS A 516 -15.33 -19.72 -0.73
N GLN A 517 -16.18 -19.40 -1.73
CA GLN A 517 -17.49 -20.06 -1.89
C GLN A 517 -17.36 -21.56 -2.15
N LEU A 518 -16.30 -21.96 -2.87
CA LEU A 518 -15.99 -23.37 -3.13
C LEU A 518 -15.49 -24.06 -1.86
N ALA A 519 -14.67 -23.37 -1.04
CA ALA A 519 -14.24 -23.87 0.26
C ALA A 519 -15.42 -24.15 1.19
N LEU A 520 -16.42 -23.25 1.22
CA LEU A 520 -17.64 -23.44 2.00
C LEU A 520 -18.46 -24.65 1.53
N ALA A 521 -18.50 -24.90 0.22
CA ALA A 521 -19.17 -26.10 -0.33
C ALA A 521 -18.48 -27.39 0.10
N ILE A 522 -17.14 -27.41 0.04
CA ILE A 522 -16.34 -28.56 0.52
C ILE A 522 -16.55 -28.77 2.01
N GLN A 523 -16.45 -27.75 2.86
CA GLN A 523 -16.58 -27.85 4.31
C GLN A 523 -17.90 -28.49 4.77
N ARG A 524 -18.99 -28.26 4.05
CA ARG A 524 -20.31 -28.83 4.37
C ARG A 524 -20.37 -30.35 4.17
N ARG A 525 -19.44 -30.90 3.39
CA ARG A 525 -19.47 -32.31 2.97
C ARG A 525 -18.25 -33.11 3.43
N TYR A 526 -17.13 -32.42 3.62
CA TYR A 526 -15.84 -33.01 3.98
C TYR A 526 -15.93 -33.89 5.24
N ARG A 527 -15.33 -35.05 5.17
CA ARG A 527 -15.12 -35.99 6.30
C ARG A 527 -13.63 -36.27 6.49
N PRO A 528 -13.16 -36.55 7.70
CA PRO A 528 -11.77 -36.96 7.92
C PRO A 528 -11.36 -38.12 7.01
N GLY A 529 -10.31 -37.94 6.25
CA GLY A 529 -9.81 -38.88 5.26
C GLY A 529 -10.17 -38.54 3.81
N ASP A 530 -11.05 -37.59 3.58
CA ASP A 530 -11.30 -37.07 2.23
C ASP A 530 -10.14 -36.19 1.76
N VAL A 531 -10.00 -36.00 0.46
CA VAL A 531 -8.84 -35.35 -0.17
C VAL A 531 -9.30 -34.18 -1.05
N ILE A 532 -8.60 -33.06 -0.97
CA ILE A 532 -8.80 -31.92 -1.87
C ILE A 532 -7.60 -31.87 -2.82
N VAL A 533 -7.84 -31.90 -4.12
CA VAL A 533 -6.81 -31.82 -5.18
C VAL A 533 -7.06 -30.57 -6.02
N VAL A 534 -5.99 -29.84 -6.33
CA VAL A 534 -6.01 -28.65 -7.18
C VAL A 534 -5.39 -28.99 -8.54
N ASP A 535 -6.17 -28.87 -9.59
CA ASP A 535 -5.71 -28.94 -10.99
C ASP A 535 -5.29 -27.52 -11.43
N GLY A 536 -4.05 -27.18 -11.11
CA GLY A 536 -3.47 -25.85 -11.29
C GLY A 536 -2.33 -25.57 -10.31
N GLU A 537 -1.88 -24.34 -10.23
CA GLU A 537 -0.89 -23.94 -9.23
C GLU A 537 -1.54 -23.73 -7.85
N TYR A 538 -0.81 -24.06 -6.80
CA TYR A 538 -1.30 -23.90 -5.41
C TYR A 538 -1.89 -22.51 -5.13
N HIS A 539 -1.21 -21.45 -5.60
CA HIS A 539 -1.63 -20.08 -5.33
C HIS A 539 -2.99 -19.72 -5.96
N GLU A 540 -3.40 -20.41 -7.03
CA GLU A 540 -4.69 -20.17 -7.71
C GLU A 540 -5.90 -20.63 -6.90
N ALA A 541 -5.68 -21.51 -5.91
CA ALA A 541 -6.71 -22.08 -5.05
C ALA A 541 -6.35 -22.01 -3.56
N SER A 542 -5.38 -21.15 -3.18
CA SER A 542 -4.84 -21.08 -1.81
C SER A 542 -5.90 -20.73 -0.75
N THR A 543 -7.02 -20.09 -1.15
CA THR A 543 -8.18 -19.89 -0.27
C THR A 543 -8.81 -21.20 0.20
N LEU A 544 -8.75 -22.28 -0.58
CA LEU A 544 -9.23 -23.59 -0.14
C LEU A 544 -8.44 -24.07 1.08
N ASN A 545 -7.10 -24.01 1.03
CA ASN A 545 -6.24 -24.41 2.14
C ASN A 545 -6.55 -23.58 3.40
N PHE A 546 -6.59 -22.25 3.26
CA PHE A 546 -6.82 -21.36 4.38
C PHE A 546 -8.19 -21.57 5.04
N TYR A 547 -9.27 -21.57 4.26
CA TYR A 547 -10.61 -21.68 4.83
C TYR A 547 -10.98 -23.08 5.29
N THR A 548 -10.56 -24.13 4.58
CA THR A 548 -10.84 -25.52 5.02
C THR A 548 -9.92 -25.98 6.14
N GLY A 549 -8.71 -25.43 6.20
CA GLY A 549 -7.65 -25.90 7.11
C GLY A 549 -7.06 -27.25 6.69
N ILE A 550 -7.32 -27.71 5.48
CA ILE A 550 -6.94 -29.03 4.96
C ILE A 550 -5.78 -28.84 3.97
N PRO A 551 -4.68 -29.61 4.08
CA PRO A 551 -3.65 -29.60 3.07
C PRO A 551 -4.18 -29.99 1.69
N LEU A 552 -3.69 -29.31 0.65
CA LEU A 552 -4.11 -29.54 -0.72
C LEU A 552 -3.13 -30.48 -1.44
N GLY A 553 -3.65 -31.47 -2.14
CA GLY A 553 -2.93 -32.12 -3.22
C GLY A 553 -2.82 -31.13 -4.39
N VAL A 554 -1.66 -31.04 -5.04
CA VAL A 554 -1.42 -30.21 -6.21
C VAL A 554 -1.13 -31.11 -7.39
N LEU A 555 -1.98 -31.09 -8.40
CA LEU A 555 -1.77 -31.88 -9.61
C LEU A 555 -0.66 -31.22 -10.44
N HIS A 556 0.19 -32.05 -11.03
CA HIS A 556 1.36 -31.65 -11.80
C HIS A 556 2.63 -31.33 -10.99
N GLU A 557 3.66 -30.82 -11.67
CA GLU A 557 4.96 -30.57 -11.08
C GLU A 557 4.97 -29.32 -10.18
N PRO A 558 5.88 -29.28 -9.20
CA PRO A 558 6.03 -28.11 -8.34
C PRO A 558 6.31 -26.84 -9.13
N SER A 559 5.50 -25.81 -8.89
CA SER A 559 5.63 -24.50 -9.54
C SER A 559 5.44 -23.35 -8.53
N GLY A 560 5.61 -22.12 -8.98
CA GLY A 560 5.32 -20.91 -8.23
C GLY A 560 5.94 -20.87 -6.82
N ASN A 561 5.14 -20.59 -5.83
CA ASN A 561 5.57 -20.39 -4.44
C ASN A 561 6.07 -21.66 -3.75
N LEU A 562 5.63 -22.83 -4.20
CA LEU A 562 6.03 -24.12 -3.62
C LEU A 562 7.29 -24.72 -4.25
N TRP A 563 7.70 -24.22 -5.42
CA TRP A 563 8.77 -24.82 -6.23
C TRP A 563 10.08 -25.02 -5.50
N TYR A 564 10.54 -24.03 -4.72
CA TYR A 564 11.84 -24.15 -4.06
C TYR A 564 11.79 -25.05 -2.82
N GLY A 565 10.76 -24.86 -2.00
CA GLY A 565 10.58 -25.65 -0.78
C GLY A 565 10.37 -27.14 -1.04
N SER A 566 9.71 -27.50 -2.15
CA SER A 566 9.48 -28.91 -2.53
C SER A 566 10.74 -29.69 -2.87
N LYS A 567 11.86 -29.00 -3.13
CA LYS A 567 13.15 -29.65 -3.44
C LYS A 567 13.91 -30.15 -2.20
N PHE A 568 13.48 -29.81 -1.01
CA PHE A 568 14.06 -30.31 0.22
C PHE A 568 13.66 -31.78 0.43
N PRO A 569 14.58 -32.64 0.90
CA PRO A 569 14.31 -34.08 1.03
C PRO A 569 13.18 -34.45 1.99
N ASP A 570 12.88 -33.56 2.93
CA ASP A 570 11.81 -33.69 3.95
C ASP A 570 10.53 -32.97 3.57
N ALA A 571 10.39 -32.51 2.33
CA ALA A 571 9.17 -31.88 1.85
C ALA A 571 8.01 -32.90 1.84
N PRO A 572 6.81 -32.54 2.31
CA PRO A 572 5.66 -33.44 2.25
C PRO A 572 5.27 -33.78 0.80
N HIS A 573 4.74 -34.98 0.62
CA HIS A 573 4.21 -35.41 -0.67
C HIS A 573 2.83 -34.81 -0.91
N VAL A 574 2.80 -33.62 -1.49
CA VAL A 574 1.57 -32.91 -1.86
C VAL A 574 1.35 -32.85 -3.38
N PHE A 575 2.33 -33.31 -4.16
CA PHE A 575 2.24 -33.25 -5.62
C PHE A 575 1.71 -34.57 -6.17
N GLU A 576 0.59 -34.45 -6.88
CA GLU A 576 -0.12 -35.57 -7.50
C GLU A 576 0.16 -35.62 -9.01
N THR A 577 0.08 -36.83 -9.55
CA THR A 577 0.13 -37.11 -11.01
C THR A 577 -1.27 -37.48 -11.49
N GLU A 578 -1.51 -37.46 -12.80
CA GLU A 578 -2.76 -37.96 -13.37
C GLU A 578 -3.06 -39.41 -12.96
N SER A 579 -2.02 -40.25 -12.85
CA SER A 579 -2.16 -41.62 -12.41
C SER A 579 -2.50 -41.75 -10.92
N SER A 580 -1.88 -40.96 -10.05
CA SER A 580 -2.24 -40.95 -8.62
C SER A 580 -3.62 -40.40 -8.38
N LEU A 581 -4.02 -39.33 -9.12
CA LEU A 581 -5.38 -38.81 -9.08
C LEU A 581 -6.40 -39.89 -9.50
N ALA A 582 -6.14 -40.67 -10.56
CA ALA A 582 -7.04 -41.75 -11.00
C ALA A 582 -7.22 -42.83 -9.92
N VAL A 583 -6.14 -43.16 -9.18
CA VAL A 583 -6.21 -44.09 -8.04
C VAL A 583 -7.03 -43.47 -6.89
N LEU A 584 -6.79 -42.23 -6.53
CA LEU A 584 -7.55 -41.52 -5.51
C LEU A 584 -9.03 -41.43 -5.89
N TRP A 585 -9.33 -41.09 -7.15
CA TRP A 585 -10.69 -40.94 -7.67
C TRP A 585 -11.53 -42.22 -7.62
N SER A 586 -10.90 -43.37 -7.84
CA SER A 586 -11.54 -44.67 -7.72
C SER A 586 -11.49 -45.28 -6.32
N GLY A 587 -10.85 -44.60 -5.38
CA GLY A 587 -10.63 -45.04 -4.01
C GLY A 587 -11.86 -44.89 -3.09
N PRO A 588 -11.71 -45.28 -1.81
CA PRO A 588 -12.81 -45.20 -0.84
C PRO A 588 -13.07 -43.80 -0.31
N ALA A 589 -12.10 -42.87 -0.38
CA ALA A 589 -12.25 -41.48 0.07
C ALA A 589 -13.04 -40.65 -0.93
N GLU A 590 -13.73 -39.61 -0.44
CA GLU A 590 -14.26 -38.60 -1.32
C GLU A 590 -13.14 -37.65 -1.76
N VAL A 591 -13.03 -37.43 -3.07
CA VAL A 591 -12.03 -36.54 -3.65
C VAL A 591 -12.72 -35.30 -4.22
N PHE A 592 -12.28 -34.12 -3.77
CA PHE A 592 -12.73 -32.84 -4.27
C PHE A 592 -11.68 -32.27 -5.21
N LEU A 593 -11.95 -32.27 -6.52
CA LEU A 593 -11.06 -31.69 -7.52
C LEU A 593 -11.47 -30.26 -7.80
N TRP A 594 -10.60 -29.31 -7.47
CA TRP A 594 -10.70 -27.93 -7.93
C TRP A 594 -10.05 -27.78 -9.30
N THR A 595 -10.71 -27.13 -10.23
CA THR A 595 -10.18 -26.87 -11.56
C THR A 595 -10.86 -25.64 -12.18
N THR A 596 -10.22 -25.02 -13.18
CA THR A 596 -10.81 -23.98 -14.03
C THR A 596 -11.45 -24.54 -15.30
N GLN A 597 -11.37 -25.85 -15.51
CA GLN A 597 -11.92 -26.54 -16.68
C GLN A 597 -13.29 -27.15 -16.33
N GLU A 598 -14.32 -26.81 -17.12
CA GLU A 598 -15.64 -27.45 -17.01
C GLU A 598 -15.61 -28.96 -17.33
N ASN A 599 -14.68 -29.35 -18.21
CA ASN A 599 -14.45 -30.74 -18.58
C ASN A 599 -12.95 -31.08 -18.42
N PRO A 600 -12.48 -31.33 -17.18
CA PRO A 600 -11.08 -31.63 -16.93
C PRO A 600 -10.65 -32.88 -17.67
N LYS A 601 -9.50 -32.81 -18.34
CA LYS A 601 -8.95 -33.92 -19.15
C LYS A 601 -8.56 -35.12 -18.28
N GLU A 602 -8.19 -34.83 -17.06
CA GLU A 602 -7.74 -35.74 -16.02
C GLU A 602 -8.84 -36.69 -15.53
N LEU A 603 -10.10 -36.28 -15.72
CA LEU A 603 -11.29 -37.08 -15.37
C LEU A 603 -12.02 -37.66 -16.60
N ARG A 604 -11.35 -37.76 -17.75
CA ARG A 604 -12.00 -38.32 -18.94
C ARG A 604 -12.39 -39.78 -18.72
N GLY A 605 -13.67 -40.08 -18.90
CA GLY A 605 -14.22 -41.43 -18.72
C GLY A 605 -14.53 -41.80 -17.26
N ALA A 606 -14.21 -40.97 -16.28
CA ALA A 606 -14.63 -41.14 -14.90
C ALA A 606 -15.98 -40.48 -14.62
N GLU A 607 -16.78 -41.06 -13.76
CA GLU A 607 -17.98 -40.38 -13.24
C GLU A 607 -17.52 -39.23 -12.36
N LYS A 608 -18.10 -38.03 -12.61
CA LYS A 608 -17.83 -36.82 -11.86
C LYS A 608 -19.13 -36.07 -11.58
N TYR A 609 -19.20 -35.47 -10.43
CA TYR A 609 -20.37 -34.70 -10.00
C TYR A 609 -19.92 -33.28 -9.62
N GLU A 610 -20.49 -32.26 -10.26
CA GLU A 610 -20.21 -30.86 -9.94
C GLU A 610 -20.82 -30.51 -8.59
N LEU A 611 -19.99 -30.28 -7.57
CA LEU A 611 -20.42 -29.88 -6.24
C LEU A 611 -20.73 -28.39 -6.15
N ALA A 612 -19.89 -27.55 -6.77
CA ALA A 612 -20.04 -26.10 -6.75
C ALA A 612 -19.26 -25.45 -7.89
N ARG A 613 -19.72 -24.24 -8.29
CA ARG A 613 -18.99 -23.39 -9.24
C ARG A 613 -19.05 -21.93 -8.79
N SER A 614 -17.96 -21.20 -8.97
CA SER A 614 -17.88 -19.76 -8.72
C SER A 614 -16.63 -19.19 -9.38
N GLY A 615 -16.74 -18.09 -10.11
CA GLY A 615 -15.62 -17.39 -10.72
C GLY A 615 -14.90 -18.19 -11.83
N ARG A 616 -15.61 -18.99 -12.63
CA ARG A 616 -15.09 -19.98 -13.58
C ARG A 616 -14.17 -21.04 -12.93
N LYS A 617 -14.38 -21.29 -11.65
CA LYS A 617 -13.71 -22.34 -10.88
C LYS A 617 -14.75 -23.36 -10.49
N PHE A 618 -14.40 -24.62 -10.52
CA PHE A 618 -15.29 -25.76 -10.29
C PHE A 618 -14.74 -26.65 -9.19
N ILE A 619 -15.63 -27.22 -8.40
CA ILE A 619 -15.34 -28.38 -7.55
C ILE A 619 -16.09 -29.57 -8.10
N PHE A 620 -15.37 -30.61 -8.51
CA PHE A 620 -15.95 -31.90 -8.85
C PHE A 620 -15.70 -32.90 -7.71
N SER A 621 -16.68 -33.78 -7.46
CA SER A 621 -16.55 -34.91 -6.53
C SER A 621 -16.64 -36.22 -7.32
N ASN A 622 -15.92 -37.25 -6.83
CA ASN A 622 -16.08 -38.62 -7.28
C ASN A 622 -17.32 -39.30 -6.72
N ARG A 623 -18.09 -38.63 -5.87
CA ARG A 623 -19.30 -39.16 -5.26
C ARG A 623 -20.52 -38.33 -5.64
N ARG A 624 -21.65 -39.07 -5.79
CA ARG A 624 -22.95 -38.45 -6.12
C ARG A 624 -23.35 -37.44 -5.06
N ILE A 625 -23.88 -36.31 -5.51
CA ILE A 625 -24.42 -35.28 -4.68
C ILE A 625 -25.87 -35.63 -4.38
N GLU A 626 -26.16 -35.93 -3.10
CA GLU A 626 -27.53 -36.15 -2.61
C GLU A 626 -28.24 -34.83 -2.35
#